data_ccb950d0185d2e1a0997992d393e7622
#
_entry.id   ccb950d0185d2e1a0997992d393e7622
#
_cell.length_a   1.000
_cell.length_b   1.000
_cell.length_c   1.000
_cell.angle_alpha   90.00
_cell.angle_beta   90.00
_cell.angle_gamma   90.00
#
_symmetry.space_group_name_H-M   'P 1'
#
loop_
_entity.id
_entity.type
_entity.pdbx_description
1 polymer ?
#
loop_
_entity_poly.entity_id
_entity_poly.type
_entity_poly.pdbx_seq_one_letter_code
_entity_poly.pdbx_strand_id
1 'polypeptide(L)'
;MAVSDQSAKGRAFLVVLDSVGIGGAPDADQYFNGDLPDTGSNTFGHIAQACADGLAEEGRSGPLNIPNLAALGMFHAEALANGRSFDGAPATGTWGAAEEVSRGKDTPSGHWELAGLPVPWDWHYFPDETPAFPDEVTKAICEIANVDGILSNSHASGTGVIDEFGAAHMQMGQPICYTSADSVLQIAAHEKTFGLERLLDLCERLAPKLHAMKLGRVIALPSK
;
A
#
# COMPACT_ATOMS: atom_id res chain seq x y z
N MET A 1 -36.13 -7.06 -41.81
CA MET A 1 -35.88 -7.82 -40.57
C MET A 1 -34.82 -7.08 -39.78
N ALA A 2 -35.24 -6.37 -38.72
CA ALA A 2 -34.31 -5.73 -37.82
C ALA A 2 -33.70 -6.76 -36.87
N VAL A 3 -32.41 -7.01 -36.98
CA VAL A 3 -31.66 -7.81 -36.03
C VAL A 3 -31.58 -6.96 -34.75
N SER A 4 -32.31 -7.37 -33.72
CA SER A 4 -32.18 -6.80 -32.40
C SER A 4 -30.79 -7.15 -31.87
N ASP A 5 -29.88 -6.19 -31.88
CA ASP A 5 -28.62 -6.24 -31.18
C ASP A 5 -28.89 -6.16 -29.65
N GLN A 6 -29.22 -7.28 -29.05
CA GLN A 6 -29.17 -7.47 -27.60
C GLN A 6 -27.71 -7.83 -27.26
N SER A 7 -26.82 -6.85 -27.37
CA SER A 7 -25.52 -6.96 -26.72
C SER A 7 -25.78 -7.09 -25.23
N ALA A 8 -25.68 -8.32 -24.72
CA ALA A 8 -25.70 -8.55 -23.29
C ALA A 8 -24.65 -7.63 -22.66
N LYS A 9 -25.07 -6.66 -21.86
CA LYS A 9 -24.16 -5.77 -21.14
C LYS A 9 -23.37 -6.64 -20.16
N GLY A 10 -22.20 -7.10 -20.58
CA GLY A 10 -21.28 -7.84 -19.74
C GLY A 10 -20.82 -6.94 -18.58
N ARG A 11 -20.54 -7.55 -17.44
CA ARG A 11 -19.88 -6.89 -16.31
C ARG A 11 -18.47 -7.45 -16.18
N ALA A 12 -17.50 -6.59 -15.94
CA ALA A 12 -16.13 -6.96 -15.57
C ALA A 12 -15.93 -6.68 -14.08
N PHE A 13 -15.22 -7.57 -13.42
CA PHE A 13 -14.84 -7.42 -12.03
C PHE A 13 -13.32 -7.49 -11.94
N LEU A 14 -12.69 -6.46 -11.38
CA LEU A 14 -11.28 -6.46 -11.00
C LEU A 14 -11.17 -6.77 -9.51
N VAL A 15 -10.46 -7.85 -9.19
CA VAL A 15 -10.20 -8.24 -7.79
C VAL A 15 -8.70 -8.11 -7.56
N VAL A 16 -8.31 -7.22 -6.66
CA VAL A 16 -6.92 -7.04 -6.22
C VAL A 16 -6.71 -7.82 -4.93
N LEU A 17 -5.73 -8.72 -4.94
CA LEU A 17 -5.26 -9.37 -3.72
C LEU A 17 -4.18 -8.47 -3.11
N ASP A 18 -4.58 -7.65 -2.16
CA ASP A 18 -3.68 -6.72 -1.48
C ASP A 18 -2.53 -7.45 -0.79
N SER A 19 -1.34 -6.87 -0.83
CA SER A 19 -0.10 -7.43 -0.29
C SER A 19 0.37 -8.76 -0.92
N VAL A 20 -0.22 -9.20 -2.03
CA VAL A 20 0.20 -10.41 -2.76
C VAL A 20 0.89 -10.04 -4.08
N GLY A 21 2.18 -9.72 -3.98
CA GLY A 21 3.01 -9.46 -5.17
C GLY A 21 3.64 -10.75 -5.72
N ILE A 22 3.83 -10.81 -7.04
CA ILE A 22 4.52 -11.90 -7.76
C ILE A 22 5.78 -11.39 -8.46
N GLY A 23 6.61 -10.65 -7.77
CA GLY A 23 7.86 -10.06 -8.27
C GLY A 23 8.01 -8.61 -7.87
N GLY A 24 9.22 -8.09 -7.99
CA GLY A 24 9.54 -6.68 -7.78
C GLY A 24 9.36 -5.86 -9.05
N ALA A 25 9.15 -4.54 -8.88
CA ALA A 25 9.17 -3.61 -9.98
C ALA A 25 10.57 -3.50 -10.61
N PRO A 26 10.70 -3.03 -11.87
CA PRO A 26 12.00 -2.88 -12.56
C PRO A 26 12.99 -1.99 -11.82
N ASP A 27 12.49 -1.02 -11.06
CA ASP A 27 13.25 -0.05 -10.28
C ASP A 27 13.34 -0.38 -8.77
N ALA A 28 13.04 -1.64 -8.40
CA ALA A 28 13.04 -2.09 -7.00
C ALA A 28 14.38 -1.90 -6.28
N ASP A 29 15.50 -1.81 -7.01
CA ASP A 29 16.83 -1.54 -6.48
C ASP A 29 17.03 -0.09 -6.00
N GLN A 30 16.11 0.81 -6.34
CA GLN A 30 16.13 2.22 -5.93
C GLN A 30 15.36 2.45 -4.63
N TYR A 31 14.62 1.44 -4.15
CA TYR A 31 13.76 1.55 -2.96
C TYR A 31 14.23 0.60 -1.87
N PHE A 32 14.12 1.08 -0.64
CA PHE A 32 14.61 0.38 0.55
C PHE A 32 13.55 0.35 1.64
N ASN A 33 13.63 -0.68 2.47
CA ASN A 33 12.95 -0.77 3.76
C ASN A 33 14.03 -0.89 4.85
N GLY A 34 14.37 0.22 5.49
CA GLY A 34 15.62 0.34 6.23
C GLY A 34 16.83 0.14 5.31
N ASP A 35 17.73 -0.77 5.66
CA ASP A 35 18.93 -1.10 4.86
C ASP A 35 18.67 -2.17 3.78
N LEU A 36 17.46 -2.73 3.71
CA LEU A 36 17.13 -3.81 2.78
C LEU A 36 16.49 -3.26 1.50
N PRO A 37 17.09 -3.50 0.33
CA PRO A 37 16.49 -3.13 -0.93
C PRO A 37 15.24 -3.98 -1.22
N ASP A 38 14.31 -3.43 -1.98
CA ASP A 38 13.10 -4.14 -2.41
C ASP A 38 13.34 -5.18 -3.52
N THR A 39 14.58 -5.31 -3.97
CA THR A 39 14.98 -6.32 -4.94
C THR A 39 14.68 -7.73 -4.45
N GLY A 40 14.08 -8.56 -5.31
CA GLY A 40 13.69 -9.93 -4.97
C GLY A 40 12.37 -10.04 -4.22
N SER A 41 11.62 -8.96 -4.09
CA SER A 41 10.26 -8.95 -3.54
C SER A 41 9.37 -9.92 -4.34
N ASN A 42 8.80 -10.92 -3.67
CA ASN A 42 7.93 -11.91 -4.27
C ASN A 42 7.12 -12.63 -3.19
N THR A 43 6.15 -11.96 -2.63
CA THR A 43 5.36 -12.48 -1.51
C THR A 43 4.72 -13.83 -1.83
N PHE A 44 4.10 -13.96 -3.01
CA PHE A 44 3.45 -15.19 -3.42
C PHE A 44 4.45 -16.35 -3.55
N GLY A 45 5.53 -16.13 -4.30
CA GLY A 45 6.55 -17.15 -4.53
C GLY A 45 7.25 -17.59 -3.24
N HIS A 46 7.53 -16.64 -2.33
CA HIS A 46 8.14 -16.96 -1.04
C HIS A 46 7.20 -17.77 -0.13
N ILE A 47 5.90 -17.44 -0.09
CA ILE A 47 4.90 -18.24 0.64
C ILE A 47 4.80 -19.65 0.04
N ALA A 48 4.71 -19.76 -1.28
CA ALA A 48 4.63 -21.07 -1.95
C ALA A 48 5.87 -21.94 -1.68
N GLN A 49 7.06 -21.31 -1.71
CA GLN A 49 8.33 -21.98 -1.40
C GLN A 49 8.39 -22.42 0.07
N ALA A 50 8.04 -21.53 1.02
CA ALA A 50 8.04 -21.87 2.44
C ALA A 50 7.09 -23.04 2.73
N CYS A 51 5.94 -23.11 2.05
CA CYS A 51 5.03 -24.23 2.15
C CYS A 51 5.64 -25.53 1.60
N ALA A 52 6.29 -25.46 0.44
CA ALA A 52 6.93 -26.62 -0.19
C ALA A 52 8.09 -27.17 0.66
N ASP A 53 8.83 -26.29 1.33
CA ASP A 53 9.97 -26.62 2.18
C ASP A 53 9.57 -27.08 3.60
N GLY A 54 8.27 -27.09 3.93
CA GLY A 54 7.77 -27.46 5.26
C GLY A 54 8.07 -26.42 6.33
N LEU A 55 8.28 -25.16 5.97
CA LEU A 55 8.54 -24.04 6.89
C LEU A 55 7.27 -23.34 7.39
N ALA A 56 6.11 -23.73 6.88
CA ALA A 56 4.82 -23.14 7.19
C ALA A 56 3.79 -24.22 7.59
N GLU A 57 4.09 -25.01 8.63
CA GLU A 57 3.33 -26.18 9.07
C GLU A 57 2.40 -25.91 10.27
N GLU A 58 2.26 -24.68 10.71
CA GLU A 58 1.34 -24.32 11.79
C GLU A 58 -0.11 -24.25 11.26
N GLY A 59 -0.95 -25.17 11.74
CA GLY A 59 -2.36 -25.26 11.33
C GLY A 59 -2.61 -25.77 9.92
N ARG A 60 -1.55 -26.15 9.19
CA ARG A 60 -1.58 -26.73 7.83
C ARG A 60 -0.34 -27.60 7.60
N SER A 61 -0.31 -28.33 6.49
CA SER A 61 0.88 -29.09 6.07
C SER A 61 0.97 -29.24 4.55
N GLY A 62 2.19 -29.48 4.06
CA GLY A 62 2.51 -29.72 2.66
C GLY A 62 2.49 -28.46 1.77
N PRO A 63 2.54 -28.62 0.44
CA PRO A 63 2.56 -27.49 -0.50
C PRO A 63 1.38 -26.54 -0.38
N LEU A 64 1.53 -25.31 -0.88
CA LEU A 64 0.48 -24.30 -0.87
C LEU A 64 -0.76 -24.79 -1.65
N ASN A 65 -1.89 -24.93 -0.96
CA ASN A 65 -3.14 -25.44 -1.52
C ASN A 65 -4.10 -24.29 -1.85
N ILE A 66 -4.13 -23.90 -3.12
CA ILE A 66 -4.97 -22.81 -3.65
C ILE A 66 -5.65 -23.24 -4.97
N PRO A 67 -6.50 -24.28 -4.97
CA PRO A 67 -6.95 -24.93 -6.19
C PRO A 67 -7.64 -23.98 -7.18
N ASN A 68 -8.40 -23.01 -6.71
CA ASN A 68 -9.10 -22.05 -7.57
C ASN A 68 -8.13 -21.05 -8.24
N LEU A 69 -7.19 -20.48 -7.48
CA LEU A 69 -6.17 -19.57 -8.03
C LEU A 69 -5.19 -20.34 -8.95
N ALA A 70 -4.86 -21.58 -8.61
CA ALA A 70 -4.07 -22.46 -9.48
C ALA A 70 -4.77 -22.71 -10.82
N ALA A 71 -6.07 -23.03 -10.81
CA ALA A 71 -6.88 -23.20 -12.02
C ALA A 71 -7.01 -21.90 -12.83
N LEU A 72 -6.98 -20.73 -12.19
CA LEU A 72 -6.90 -19.43 -12.86
C LEU A 72 -5.51 -19.11 -13.43
N GLY A 73 -4.47 -19.86 -13.06
CA GLY A 73 -3.12 -19.74 -13.61
C GLY A 73 -2.11 -19.02 -12.72
N MET A 74 -2.37 -18.85 -11.41
CA MET A 74 -1.49 -18.12 -10.50
C MET A 74 -0.06 -18.66 -10.47
N PHE A 75 0.13 -19.99 -10.42
CA PHE A 75 1.46 -20.59 -10.47
C PHE A 75 2.16 -20.42 -11.83
N HIS A 76 1.39 -20.33 -12.91
CA HIS A 76 1.97 -20.04 -14.22
C HIS A 76 2.39 -18.58 -14.36
N ALA A 77 1.63 -17.66 -13.76
CA ALA A 77 2.01 -16.24 -13.69
C ALA A 77 3.30 -16.06 -12.87
N GLU A 78 3.43 -16.77 -11.74
CA GLU A 78 4.66 -16.80 -10.94
C GLU A 78 5.85 -17.34 -11.75
N ALA A 79 5.67 -18.47 -12.45
CA ALA A 79 6.72 -19.04 -13.29
C ALA A 79 7.16 -18.08 -14.40
N LEU A 80 6.22 -17.33 -14.99
CA LEU A 80 6.51 -16.33 -16.00
C LEU A 80 7.29 -15.13 -15.43
N ALA A 81 6.89 -14.63 -14.25
CA ALA A 81 7.47 -13.45 -13.63
C ALA A 81 8.85 -13.72 -13.02
N ASN A 82 9.06 -14.88 -12.37
CA ASN A 82 10.23 -15.15 -11.54
C ASN A 82 11.01 -16.40 -11.93
N GLY A 83 10.58 -17.14 -12.94
CA GLY A 83 11.21 -18.38 -13.38
C GLY A 83 11.06 -19.55 -12.40
N ARG A 84 10.23 -19.44 -11.36
CA ARG A 84 9.99 -20.49 -10.36
C ARG A 84 8.74 -21.27 -10.70
N SER A 85 8.87 -22.58 -10.81
CA SER A 85 7.73 -23.48 -11.06
C SER A 85 7.32 -24.18 -9.78
N PHE A 86 6.03 -24.22 -9.52
CA PHE A 86 5.42 -24.98 -8.44
C PHE A 86 4.46 -26.01 -9.03
N ASP A 87 4.35 -27.15 -8.37
CA ASP A 87 3.39 -28.18 -8.78
C ASP A 87 1.96 -27.66 -8.60
N GLY A 88 1.17 -27.75 -9.64
CA GLY A 88 -0.22 -27.31 -9.65
C GLY A 88 -1.02 -27.91 -10.79
N ALA A 89 -2.34 -27.83 -10.69
CA ALA A 89 -3.23 -28.23 -11.77
C ALA A 89 -3.02 -27.36 -13.01
N PRO A 90 -3.23 -27.90 -14.22
CA PRO A 90 -3.21 -27.11 -15.45
C PRO A 90 -4.16 -25.92 -15.37
N ALA A 91 -3.73 -24.75 -15.82
CA ALA A 91 -4.57 -23.56 -15.86
C ALA A 91 -5.72 -23.75 -16.86
N THR A 92 -6.92 -23.37 -16.44
CA THR A 92 -8.13 -23.32 -17.26
C THR A 92 -8.56 -21.89 -17.56
N GLY A 93 -7.98 -20.91 -16.87
CA GLY A 93 -8.17 -19.48 -17.10
C GLY A 93 -7.13 -18.89 -18.05
N THR A 94 -7.32 -17.62 -18.41
CA THR A 94 -6.30 -16.82 -19.06
C THR A 94 -5.45 -16.14 -17.99
N TRP A 95 -4.14 -16.22 -18.11
CA TRP A 95 -3.19 -15.69 -17.13
C TRP A 95 -2.05 -14.95 -17.81
N GLY A 96 -1.31 -14.16 -17.03
CA GLY A 96 -0.16 -13.43 -17.49
C GLY A 96 0.55 -12.78 -16.31
N ALA A 97 1.71 -12.18 -16.58
CA ALA A 97 2.40 -11.27 -15.69
C ALA A 97 2.53 -9.91 -16.38
N ALA A 98 2.38 -8.86 -15.62
CA ALA A 98 2.53 -7.49 -16.08
C ALA A 98 3.62 -6.79 -15.29
N GLU A 99 4.40 -5.97 -15.95
CA GLU A 99 5.44 -5.15 -15.37
C GLU A 99 4.92 -3.71 -15.21
N GLU A 100 5.16 -3.10 -14.06
CA GLU A 100 4.80 -1.72 -13.81
C GLU A 100 5.71 -0.79 -14.62
N VAL A 101 5.13 0.23 -15.27
CA VAL A 101 5.87 1.27 -16.00
C VAL A 101 5.90 2.62 -15.28
N SER A 102 5.00 2.82 -14.30
CA SER A 102 5.03 3.96 -13.39
C SER A 102 6.27 3.88 -12.51
N ARG A 103 6.89 5.03 -12.26
CA ARG A 103 8.02 5.10 -11.34
C ARG A 103 7.53 5.26 -9.92
N GLY A 104 8.26 4.61 -8.99
CA GLY A 104 8.05 4.83 -7.59
C GLY A 104 7.36 3.68 -6.87
N LYS A 105 7.64 3.58 -5.59
CA LYS A 105 7.05 2.64 -4.66
C LYS A 105 5.84 3.29 -4.00
N ASP A 106 4.69 3.23 -4.66
CA ASP A 106 3.47 3.83 -4.11
C ASP A 106 2.21 3.12 -4.56
N THR A 107 1.28 2.91 -3.63
CA THR A 107 -0.02 2.27 -3.88
C THR A 107 -0.85 2.97 -4.98
N PRO A 108 -0.96 4.33 -5.04
CA PRO A 108 -1.63 5.01 -6.13
C PRO A 108 -1.07 4.68 -7.52
N SER A 109 0.24 4.58 -7.69
CA SER A 109 0.85 4.22 -8.97
C SER A 109 0.32 2.90 -9.50
N GLY A 110 0.39 1.83 -8.71
CA GLY A 110 -0.09 0.52 -9.10
C GLY A 110 -1.59 0.50 -9.40
N HIS A 111 -2.43 1.16 -8.58
CA HIS A 111 -3.87 1.19 -8.80
C HIS A 111 -4.27 2.01 -10.04
N TRP A 112 -3.63 3.14 -10.30
CA TRP A 112 -3.88 3.95 -11.48
C TRP A 112 -3.44 3.23 -12.75
N GLU A 113 -2.29 2.57 -12.69
CA GLU A 113 -1.78 1.81 -13.82
C GLU A 113 -2.66 0.59 -14.15
N LEU A 114 -3.17 -0.13 -13.16
CA LEU A 114 -4.20 -1.17 -13.35
C LEU A 114 -5.47 -0.63 -14.02
N ALA A 115 -5.80 0.65 -13.78
CA ALA A 115 -6.90 1.33 -14.45
C ALA A 115 -6.52 1.90 -15.84
N GLY A 116 -5.30 1.67 -16.32
CA GLY A 116 -4.80 2.11 -17.62
C GLY A 116 -4.21 3.52 -17.63
N LEU A 117 -3.86 4.07 -16.46
CA LEU A 117 -3.28 5.41 -16.32
C LEU A 117 -1.92 5.33 -15.59
N PRO A 118 -0.82 5.08 -16.31
CA PRO A 118 0.51 5.17 -15.72
C PRO A 118 0.79 6.57 -15.18
N VAL A 119 1.47 6.66 -14.05
CA VAL A 119 1.84 7.94 -13.41
C VAL A 119 3.06 8.53 -14.12
N PRO A 120 2.97 9.74 -14.70
CA PRO A 120 4.05 10.33 -15.50
C PRO A 120 5.04 11.19 -14.70
N TRP A 121 4.99 11.17 -13.37
CA TRP A 121 5.87 11.94 -12.50
C TRP A 121 6.47 11.08 -11.40
N ASP A 122 7.55 11.57 -10.78
CA ASP A 122 8.13 10.99 -9.58
C ASP A 122 7.38 11.52 -8.34
N TRP A 123 7.03 10.60 -7.44
CA TRP A 123 6.42 10.96 -6.15
C TRP A 123 7.45 11.56 -5.20
N HIS A 124 6.97 12.38 -4.27
CA HIS A 124 7.76 12.84 -3.14
C HIS A 124 7.68 11.84 -1.99
N TYR A 125 8.84 11.50 -1.42
CA TYR A 125 8.95 10.65 -0.24
C TYR A 125 9.56 11.45 0.89
N PHE A 126 9.00 11.32 2.08
CA PHE A 126 9.63 11.89 3.26
C PHE A 126 10.81 11.01 3.68
N PRO A 127 11.89 11.60 4.22
CA PRO A 127 13.07 10.84 4.63
C PRO A 127 12.79 9.93 5.83
N ASP A 128 13.54 8.83 5.93
CA ASP A 128 13.56 7.97 7.12
C ASP A 128 14.44 8.62 8.21
N GLU A 129 13.97 9.75 8.70
CA GLU A 129 14.63 10.58 9.71
C GLU A 129 13.60 11.10 10.72
N THR A 130 14.07 11.66 11.82
CA THR A 130 13.24 12.35 12.80
C THR A 130 13.85 13.74 13.07
N PRO A 131 13.15 14.83 12.74
CA PRO A 131 11.80 14.92 12.15
C PRO A 131 11.78 14.53 10.65
N ALA A 132 10.73 13.81 10.24
CA ALA A 132 10.52 13.41 8.83
C ALA A 132 9.88 14.53 7.99
N PHE A 133 8.97 15.31 8.58
CA PHE A 133 8.24 16.36 7.87
C PHE A 133 8.95 17.70 7.98
N PRO A 134 9.01 18.45 6.86
CA PRO A 134 9.53 19.82 6.90
C PRO A 134 8.63 20.75 7.73
N ASP A 135 9.20 21.81 8.28
CA ASP A 135 8.51 22.78 9.13
C ASP A 135 7.21 23.33 8.51
N GLU A 136 7.21 23.54 7.22
CA GLU A 136 6.03 24.07 6.51
C GLU A 136 4.84 23.10 6.50
N VAL A 137 5.09 21.79 6.54
CA VAL A 137 4.05 20.75 6.65
C VAL A 137 3.55 20.71 8.09
N THR A 138 4.46 20.66 9.06
CA THR A 138 4.12 20.66 10.49
C THR A 138 3.31 21.90 10.88
N LYS A 139 3.72 23.10 10.43
CA LYS A 139 2.98 24.35 10.65
C LYS A 139 1.58 24.31 10.05
N ALA A 140 1.44 23.80 8.81
CA ALA A 140 0.14 23.69 8.16
C ALA A 140 -0.81 22.75 8.93
N ILE A 141 -0.30 21.62 9.44
CA ILE A 141 -1.07 20.71 10.28
C ILE A 141 -1.55 21.42 11.55
N CYS A 142 -0.63 22.10 12.25
CA CYS A 142 -0.94 22.83 13.49
C CYS A 142 -1.98 23.93 13.26
N GLU A 143 -1.84 24.73 12.21
CA GLU A 143 -2.77 25.80 11.85
C GLU A 143 -4.17 25.26 11.50
N ILE A 144 -4.25 24.22 10.67
CA ILE A 144 -5.53 23.65 10.24
C ILE A 144 -6.23 22.96 11.41
N ALA A 145 -5.49 22.17 12.18
CA ALA A 145 -6.02 21.45 13.33
C ALA A 145 -6.20 22.33 14.56
N ASN A 146 -5.68 23.56 14.57
CA ASN A 146 -5.66 24.46 15.73
C ASN A 146 -5.08 23.78 16.99
N VAL A 147 -3.84 23.29 16.85
CA VAL A 147 -3.05 22.65 17.91
C VAL A 147 -1.65 23.26 17.98
N ASP A 148 -0.99 23.12 19.13
CA ASP A 148 0.33 23.71 19.36
C ASP A 148 1.48 22.86 18.78
N GLY A 149 1.19 21.61 18.35
CA GLY A 149 2.19 20.69 17.81
C GLY A 149 1.58 19.40 17.29
N ILE A 150 2.46 18.53 16.80
CA ILE A 150 2.14 17.17 16.39
C ILE A 150 2.96 16.17 17.20
N LEU A 151 2.50 14.95 17.28
CA LEU A 151 3.24 13.84 17.91
C LEU A 151 3.90 12.97 16.83
N SER A 152 4.97 12.31 17.16
CA SER A 152 5.83 11.48 16.31
C SER A 152 6.68 12.31 15.34
N ASN A 153 6.17 12.71 14.18
CA ASN A 153 6.94 13.33 13.09
C ASN A 153 8.12 12.44 12.63
N SER A 154 7.84 11.17 12.35
CA SER A 154 8.86 10.17 12.02
C SER A 154 8.41 9.19 10.96
N HIS A 155 9.35 8.42 10.43
CA HIS A 155 9.07 7.21 9.68
C HIS A 155 8.74 6.08 10.67
N ALA A 156 7.54 5.49 10.59
CA ALA A 156 7.09 4.55 11.60
C ALA A 156 6.06 3.52 11.07
N SER A 157 5.93 2.44 11.82
CA SER A 157 4.82 1.50 11.70
C SER A 157 3.59 2.05 12.42
N GLY A 158 2.41 1.97 11.78
CA GLY A 158 1.17 2.51 12.33
C GLY A 158 0.79 1.97 13.71
N THR A 159 0.97 0.67 13.94
CA THR A 159 0.70 0.06 15.26
C THR A 159 1.69 0.54 16.32
N GLY A 160 2.98 0.52 16.00
CA GLY A 160 4.02 0.93 16.95
C GLY A 160 3.90 2.39 17.35
N VAL A 161 3.66 3.30 16.41
CA VAL A 161 3.55 4.74 16.70
C VAL A 161 2.30 5.09 17.49
N ILE A 162 1.20 4.36 17.28
CA ILE A 162 -0.02 4.56 18.06
C ILE A 162 0.16 4.04 19.49
N ASP A 163 0.82 2.91 19.67
CA ASP A 163 1.14 2.37 21.01
C ASP A 163 2.06 3.33 21.79
N GLU A 164 3.04 3.93 21.12
CA GLU A 164 3.99 4.86 21.74
C GLU A 164 3.35 6.21 22.11
N PHE A 165 2.62 6.82 21.19
CA PHE A 165 2.12 8.20 21.34
C PHE A 165 0.64 8.31 21.72
N GLY A 166 -0.11 7.20 21.75
CA GLY A 166 -1.55 7.21 22.01
C GLY A 166 -1.93 7.86 23.34
N ALA A 167 -1.20 7.56 24.43
CA ALA A 167 -1.44 8.17 25.73
C ALA A 167 -1.18 9.70 25.73
N ALA A 168 -0.11 10.15 25.07
CA ALA A 168 0.21 11.56 24.90
C ALA A 168 -0.85 12.28 24.05
N HIS A 169 -1.29 11.64 22.96
CA HIS A 169 -2.39 12.14 22.14
C HIS A 169 -3.67 12.39 22.94
N MET A 170 -4.04 11.45 23.79
CA MET A 170 -5.24 11.57 24.64
C MET A 170 -5.13 12.71 25.66
N GLN A 171 -3.93 13.05 26.13
CA GLN A 171 -3.69 14.11 27.09
C GLN A 171 -3.57 15.50 26.43
N MET A 172 -2.86 15.57 25.30
CA MET A 172 -2.48 16.82 24.66
C MET A 172 -3.45 17.24 23.54
N GLY A 173 -4.22 16.31 22.99
CA GLY A 173 -5.09 16.55 21.85
C GLY A 173 -4.34 16.85 20.55
N GLN A 174 -3.04 16.55 20.48
CA GLN A 174 -2.21 16.71 19.29
C GLN A 174 -2.30 15.46 18.40
N PRO A 175 -2.43 15.57 17.07
CA PRO A 175 -2.51 14.40 16.20
C PRO A 175 -1.16 13.69 16.12
N ILE A 176 -1.19 12.37 15.93
CA ILE A 176 0.00 11.55 15.69
C ILE A 176 0.24 11.53 14.19
N CYS A 177 1.35 12.12 13.74
CA CYS A 177 1.68 12.25 12.32
C CYS A 177 2.95 11.45 12.01
N TYR A 178 2.87 10.59 11.00
CA TYR A 178 3.98 9.74 10.60
C TYR A 178 3.95 9.42 9.10
N THR A 179 5.05 8.95 8.58
CA THR A 179 5.19 8.45 7.21
C THR A 179 5.63 6.99 7.22
N SER A 180 5.65 6.38 6.06
CA SER A 180 6.21 5.05 5.82
C SER A 180 7.06 5.07 4.54
N ALA A 181 7.44 3.90 4.05
CA ALA A 181 8.21 3.79 2.80
C ALA A 181 7.44 4.26 1.55
N ASP A 182 6.12 4.47 1.64
CA ASP A 182 5.29 5.01 0.57
C ASP A 182 5.30 6.55 0.54
N SER A 183 4.84 7.12 -0.57
CA SER A 183 4.59 8.56 -0.70
C SER A 183 3.33 8.97 0.07
N VAL A 184 3.42 9.08 1.39
CA VAL A 184 2.26 9.22 2.27
C VAL A 184 2.54 10.08 3.50
N LEU A 185 1.52 10.82 3.95
CA LEU A 185 1.40 11.37 5.28
C LEU A 185 0.19 10.74 5.97
N GLN A 186 0.43 10.11 7.10
CA GLN A 186 -0.60 9.43 7.88
C GLN A 186 -0.85 10.22 9.17
N ILE A 187 -2.14 10.43 9.49
CA ILE A 187 -2.56 11.22 10.66
C ILE A 187 -3.51 10.35 11.47
N ALA A 188 -3.03 9.87 12.62
CA ALA A 188 -3.84 9.10 13.56
C ALA A 188 -4.39 10.01 14.68
N ALA A 189 -5.67 9.82 14.99
CA ALA A 189 -6.32 10.52 16.09
C ALA A 189 -7.52 9.75 16.62
N HIS A 190 -7.83 9.91 17.91
CA HIS A 190 -8.94 9.24 18.57
C HIS A 190 -10.29 9.87 18.18
N GLU A 191 -11.22 9.06 17.73
CA GLU A 191 -12.52 9.50 17.15
C GLU A 191 -13.32 10.44 18.04
N LYS A 192 -13.30 10.23 19.37
CA LYS A 192 -14.12 11.00 20.32
C LYS A 192 -13.39 12.21 20.89
N THR A 193 -12.10 12.09 21.19
CA THR A 193 -11.35 13.18 21.87
C THR A 193 -10.83 14.21 20.88
N PHE A 194 -10.25 13.80 19.77
CA PHE A 194 -9.87 14.71 18.69
C PHE A 194 -11.08 15.07 17.81
N GLY A 195 -11.91 14.08 17.53
CA GLY A 195 -13.10 14.19 16.69
C GLY A 195 -12.85 13.67 15.26
N LEU A 196 -13.70 12.74 14.81
CA LEU A 196 -13.58 12.16 13.47
C LEU A 196 -13.72 13.24 12.38
N GLU A 197 -14.73 14.10 12.48
CA GLU A 197 -14.97 15.20 11.52
C GLU A 197 -13.77 16.14 11.42
N ARG A 198 -13.15 16.48 12.55
CA ARG A 198 -11.95 17.32 12.61
C ARG A 198 -10.76 16.64 11.95
N LEU A 199 -10.58 15.33 12.13
CA LEU A 199 -9.53 14.57 11.48
C LEU A 199 -9.72 14.55 9.96
N LEU A 200 -10.93 14.33 9.49
CA LEU A 200 -11.24 14.33 8.06
C LEU A 200 -11.07 15.73 7.44
N ASP A 201 -11.57 16.80 8.09
CA ASP A 201 -11.35 18.19 7.65
C ASP A 201 -9.86 18.55 7.58
N LEU A 202 -9.07 18.12 8.57
CA LEU A 202 -7.62 18.30 8.55
C LEU A 202 -6.99 17.67 7.31
N CYS A 203 -7.30 16.41 7.02
CA CYS A 203 -6.77 15.71 5.85
C CYS A 203 -7.22 16.36 4.53
N GLU A 204 -8.49 16.73 4.41
CA GLU A 204 -9.05 17.37 3.21
C GLU A 204 -8.38 18.72 2.93
N ARG A 205 -8.21 19.56 3.95
CA ARG A 205 -7.59 20.88 3.81
C ARG A 205 -6.08 20.83 3.59
N LEU A 206 -5.43 19.79 4.11
CA LEU A 206 -3.98 19.60 3.95
C LEU A 206 -3.63 19.00 2.58
N ALA A 207 -4.49 18.15 2.03
CA ALA A 207 -4.24 17.41 0.80
C ALA A 207 -3.79 18.29 -0.39
N PRO A 208 -4.40 19.45 -0.71
CA PRO A 208 -3.97 20.26 -1.84
C PRO A 208 -2.52 20.73 -1.73
N LYS A 209 -2.04 21.05 -0.53
CA LYS A 209 -0.65 21.45 -0.30
C LYS A 209 0.30 20.29 -0.53
N LEU A 210 -0.02 19.13 -0.01
CA LEU A 210 0.82 17.93 -0.12
C LEU A 210 0.83 17.36 -1.54
N HIS A 211 -0.31 17.39 -2.24
CA HIS A 211 -0.38 17.01 -3.65
C HIS A 211 0.45 17.96 -4.54
N ALA A 212 0.51 19.25 -4.20
CA ALA A 212 1.38 20.20 -4.90
C ALA A 212 2.88 19.84 -4.72
N MET A 213 3.24 19.18 -3.62
CA MET A 213 4.57 18.62 -3.38
C MET A 213 4.76 17.25 -4.05
N LYS A 214 3.76 16.74 -4.76
CA LYS A 214 3.71 15.39 -5.35
C LYS A 214 3.70 14.26 -4.30
N LEU A 215 3.17 14.51 -3.12
CA LEU A 215 2.87 13.45 -2.17
C LEU A 215 1.65 12.66 -2.65
N GLY A 216 1.73 11.34 -2.65
CA GLY A 216 0.72 10.46 -3.21
C GLY A 216 -0.58 10.44 -2.39
N ARG A 217 -0.47 10.42 -1.05
CA ARG A 217 -1.63 10.25 -0.17
C ARG A 217 -1.53 11.04 1.13
N VAL A 218 -2.71 11.45 1.61
CA VAL A 218 -2.93 11.86 3.00
C VAL A 218 -3.97 10.92 3.58
N ILE A 219 -3.64 10.24 4.67
CA ILE A 219 -4.49 9.20 5.26
C ILE A 219 -4.96 9.61 6.64
N ALA A 220 -6.28 9.63 6.83
CA ALA A 220 -6.90 9.74 8.14
C ALA A 220 -6.99 8.35 8.79
N LEU A 221 -6.47 8.18 10.00
CA LEU A 221 -6.50 6.94 10.77
C LEU A 221 -7.25 7.17 12.08
N PRO A 222 -8.58 7.04 12.06
CA PRO A 222 -9.38 7.14 13.27
C PRO A 222 -9.13 5.93 14.18
N SER A 223 -8.91 6.18 15.48
CA SER A 223 -8.77 5.15 16.51
C SER A 223 -9.89 5.21 17.54
N LYS A 224 -10.17 4.09 18.22
CA LYS A 224 -11.21 3.96 19.25
C LYS A 224 -10.63 3.78 20.62
#